data_f516ded69812ca96ee4445931147bd76
#
_entry.id   f516ded69812ca96ee4445931147bd76
#
_cell.length_a   1.000
_cell.length_b   1.000
_cell.length_c   1.000
_cell.angle_alpha   90.00
_cell.angle_beta   90.00
_cell.angle_gamma   90.00
#
_symmetry.space_group_name_H-M   'P 1'
#
loop_
_entity.id
_entity.type
_entity.pdbx_description
1 polymer ?
#
loop_
_entity_poly.entity_id
_entity_poly.type
_entity_poly.pdbx_seq_one_letter_code
_entity_poly.pdbx_strand_id
1 'polypeptide(L)'
;MKITASDERLLSLLREDARASTAQIARKLGLSRTTVQSRIERLEREGVICGYTVRTRDDFEQGHIRAHILITVLPKKMTSVVKALREIDAIRVLHSVSGSYDLIALGVVPGVNDMDVLTDRIGAVDGVERTTSSIILSTKFER
;
A
#
# COMPACT_ATOMS: atom_id res chain seq x y z
N MET A 1 -5.83 -13.89 16.83
CA MET A 1 -7.25 -13.57 16.63
C MET A 1 -7.86 -14.46 15.56
N LYS A 2 -9.08 -14.95 15.74
CA LYS A 2 -9.74 -15.82 14.76
C LYS A 2 -10.79 -14.99 13.99
N ILE A 3 -10.51 -14.67 12.73
CA ILE A 3 -11.48 -14.05 11.82
C ILE A 3 -12.50 -15.12 11.41
N THR A 4 -13.77 -14.82 11.54
CA THR A 4 -14.85 -15.73 11.16
C THR A 4 -15.19 -15.55 9.68
N ALA A 5 -15.82 -16.56 9.05
CA ALA A 5 -16.32 -16.45 7.67
C ALA A 5 -17.30 -15.27 7.49
N SER A 6 -18.04 -14.91 8.56
CA SER A 6 -18.93 -13.75 8.54
C SER A 6 -18.16 -12.42 8.58
N ASP A 7 -17.00 -12.38 9.25
CA ASP A 7 -16.11 -11.21 9.24
C ASP A 7 -15.47 -11.03 7.86
N GLU A 8 -15.07 -12.13 7.21
CA GLU A 8 -14.53 -12.07 5.84
C GLU A 8 -15.54 -11.52 4.83
N ARG A 9 -16.82 -11.96 4.94
CA ARG A 9 -17.90 -11.42 4.11
C ARG A 9 -18.14 -9.93 4.37
N LEU A 10 -18.11 -9.50 5.62
CA LEU A 10 -18.23 -8.09 6.00
C LEU A 10 -17.08 -7.27 5.41
N LEU A 11 -15.84 -7.74 5.54
CA LEU A 11 -14.66 -7.08 4.97
C LEU A 11 -14.73 -6.98 3.45
N SER A 12 -15.23 -8.02 2.76
CA SER A 12 -15.45 -7.98 1.30
C SER A 12 -16.43 -6.88 0.90
N LEU A 13 -17.54 -6.73 1.60
CA LEU A 13 -18.50 -5.66 1.33
C LEU A 13 -17.92 -4.27 1.57
N LEU A 14 -17.12 -4.10 2.62
CA LEU A 14 -16.45 -2.82 2.90
C LEU A 14 -15.34 -2.51 1.88
N ARG A 15 -14.68 -3.53 1.30
CA ARG A 15 -13.72 -3.32 0.20
C ARG A 15 -14.40 -2.88 -1.09
N GLU A 16 -15.62 -3.36 -1.35
CA GLU A 16 -16.41 -2.92 -2.51
C GLU A 16 -16.92 -1.47 -2.33
N ASP A 17 -17.45 -1.17 -1.14
CA ASP A 17 -17.96 0.15 -0.79
C ASP A 17 -17.75 0.43 0.71
N ALA A 18 -16.66 1.13 1.01
CA ALA A 18 -16.32 1.52 2.39
C ALA A 18 -17.31 2.53 3.00
N ARG A 19 -18.18 3.13 2.19
CA ARG A 19 -19.22 4.06 2.63
C ARG A 19 -20.60 3.43 2.72
N ALA A 20 -20.73 2.13 2.45
CA ALA A 20 -21.99 1.43 2.61
C ALA A 20 -22.52 1.60 4.06
N SER A 21 -23.80 1.92 4.19
CA SER A 21 -24.40 2.07 5.52
C SER A 21 -24.49 0.72 6.24
N THR A 22 -24.47 0.75 7.57
CA THR A 22 -24.66 -0.47 8.38
C THR A 22 -25.98 -1.17 8.04
N ALA A 23 -27.02 -0.41 7.65
CA ALA A 23 -28.29 -0.97 7.19
C ALA A 23 -28.17 -1.75 5.87
N GLN A 24 -27.40 -1.25 4.91
CA GLN A 24 -27.15 -1.92 3.64
C GLN A 24 -26.34 -3.20 3.85
N ILE A 25 -25.28 -3.13 4.65
CA ILE A 25 -24.45 -4.29 5.00
C ILE A 25 -25.26 -5.34 5.75
N ALA A 26 -26.05 -4.92 6.75
CA ALA A 26 -26.89 -5.81 7.54
C ALA A 26 -27.88 -6.60 6.65
N ARG A 27 -28.53 -5.93 5.70
CA ARG A 27 -29.41 -6.60 4.72
C ARG A 27 -28.66 -7.64 3.87
N LYS A 28 -27.48 -7.31 3.37
CA LYS A 28 -26.67 -8.22 2.54
C LYS A 28 -26.15 -9.43 3.33
N LEU A 29 -25.90 -9.26 4.63
CA LEU A 29 -25.38 -10.32 5.48
C LEU A 29 -26.46 -11.10 6.24
N GLY A 30 -27.72 -10.63 6.23
CA GLY A 30 -28.80 -11.23 7.04
C GLY A 30 -28.58 -11.00 8.54
N LEU A 31 -28.04 -9.85 8.95
CA LEU A 31 -27.72 -9.51 10.32
C LEU A 31 -28.49 -8.26 10.77
N SER A 32 -28.53 -7.99 12.09
CA SER A 32 -29.00 -6.71 12.62
C SER A 32 -27.95 -5.60 12.39
N ARG A 33 -28.40 -4.34 12.33
CA ARG A 33 -27.53 -3.17 12.25
C ARG A 33 -26.55 -3.11 13.41
N THR A 34 -27.03 -3.38 14.62
CA THR A 34 -26.23 -3.39 15.85
C THR A 34 -25.11 -4.45 15.76
N THR A 35 -25.43 -5.62 15.24
CA THR A 35 -24.42 -6.68 15.05
C THR A 35 -23.36 -6.27 14.05
N VAL A 36 -23.73 -5.63 12.93
CA VAL A 36 -22.76 -5.13 11.93
C VAL A 36 -21.88 -4.06 12.55
N GLN A 37 -22.47 -3.08 13.23
CA GLN A 37 -21.74 -2.01 13.90
C GLN A 37 -20.72 -2.56 14.91
N SER A 38 -21.16 -3.43 15.79
CA SER A 38 -20.31 -4.06 16.81
C SER A 38 -19.15 -4.85 16.20
N ARG A 39 -19.36 -5.52 15.05
CA ARG A 39 -18.30 -6.24 14.35
C ARG A 39 -17.28 -5.30 13.71
N ILE A 40 -17.73 -4.22 13.07
CA ILE A 40 -16.84 -3.21 12.50
C ILE A 40 -15.96 -2.63 13.61
N GLU A 41 -16.54 -2.16 14.70
CA GLU A 41 -15.82 -1.60 15.84
C GLU A 41 -14.82 -2.60 16.45
N ARG A 42 -15.18 -3.88 16.51
CA ARG A 42 -14.25 -4.92 16.95
C ARG A 42 -13.08 -5.06 15.99
N LEU A 43 -13.33 -5.13 14.67
CA LEU A 43 -12.29 -5.29 13.65
C LEU A 43 -11.36 -4.07 13.60
N GLU A 44 -11.87 -2.88 13.85
CA GLU A 44 -11.08 -1.66 14.00
C GLU A 44 -10.22 -1.69 15.27
N ARG A 45 -10.81 -1.98 16.42
CA ARG A 45 -10.11 -2.07 17.70
C ARG A 45 -9.01 -3.13 17.70
N GLU A 46 -9.24 -4.25 17.04
CA GLU A 46 -8.27 -5.35 16.90
C GLU A 46 -7.26 -5.12 15.78
N GLY A 47 -7.32 -3.98 15.05
CA GLY A 47 -6.39 -3.60 14.02
C GLY A 47 -6.48 -4.42 12.73
N VAL A 48 -7.59 -5.16 12.53
CA VAL A 48 -7.88 -5.85 11.25
C VAL A 48 -8.25 -4.81 10.18
N ILE A 49 -9.08 -3.85 10.56
CA ILE A 49 -9.31 -2.64 9.78
C ILE A 49 -8.32 -1.59 10.32
N CYS A 50 -7.28 -1.32 9.54
CA CYS A 50 -6.25 -0.34 9.89
C CYS A 50 -6.63 1.08 9.51
N GLY A 51 -7.67 1.25 8.71
CA GLY A 51 -8.15 2.54 8.24
C GLY A 51 -8.99 2.42 6.97
N TYR A 52 -9.44 3.56 6.50
CA TYR A 52 -10.23 3.69 5.27
C TYR A 52 -9.49 4.63 4.32
N THR A 53 -9.58 4.37 3.03
CA THR A 53 -8.94 5.18 2.00
C THR A 53 -9.86 5.41 0.82
N VAL A 54 -9.54 6.39 0.01
CA VAL A 54 -10.20 6.63 -1.28
C VAL A 54 -9.31 6.13 -2.41
N ARG A 55 -9.92 5.50 -3.40
CA ARG A 55 -9.27 5.24 -4.69
C ARG A 55 -9.65 6.38 -5.63
N THR A 56 -8.66 7.06 -6.14
CA THR A 56 -8.84 8.12 -7.14
C THR A 56 -8.65 7.55 -8.53
N ARG A 57 -9.25 8.18 -9.52
CA ARG A 57 -8.96 7.84 -10.93
C ARG A 57 -7.53 8.24 -11.27
N ASP A 58 -6.89 7.46 -12.14
CA ASP A 58 -5.52 7.74 -12.60
C ASP A 58 -5.37 9.14 -13.23
N ASP A 59 -6.45 9.67 -13.82
CA ASP A 59 -6.49 11.02 -14.39
C ASP A 59 -6.52 12.14 -13.34
N PHE A 60 -6.89 11.86 -12.10
CA PHE A 60 -6.84 12.84 -11.01
C PHE A 60 -5.39 13.10 -10.56
N GLU A 61 -4.54 12.09 -10.65
CA GLU A 61 -3.09 12.19 -10.41
C GLU A 61 -2.31 12.47 -11.70
N GLN A 62 -2.97 13.08 -12.71
CA GLN A 62 -2.34 13.39 -13.98
C GLN A 62 -1.06 14.21 -13.77
N GLY A 63 0.04 13.65 -14.28
CA GLY A 63 1.38 14.24 -14.17
C GLY A 63 2.30 13.56 -13.17
N HIS A 64 1.79 12.74 -12.25
CA HIS A 64 2.67 11.99 -11.36
C HIS A 64 3.27 10.76 -12.07
N ILE A 65 4.56 10.61 -11.92
CA ILE A 65 5.30 9.43 -12.40
C ILE A 65 5.41 8.43 -11.26
N ARG A 66 5.02 7.21 -11.56
CA ARG A 66 5.15 6.07 -10.64
C ARG A 66 6.21 5.11 -11.18
N ALA A 67 7.03 4.59 -10.30
CA ALA A 67 8.02 3.58 -10.67
C ALA A 67 8.17 2.52 -9.59
N HIS A 68 8.40 1.28 -10.02
CA HIS A 68 8.98 0.27 -9.15
C HIS A 68 10.50 0.43 -9.15
N ILE A 69 11.07 0.59 -7.98
CA ILE A 69 12.51 0.72 -7.78
C ILE A 69 12.98 -0.55 -7.06
N LEU A 70 13.72 -1.37 -7.78
CA LEU A 70 14.26 -2.63 -7.29
C LEU A 70 15.63 -2.35 -6.69
N ILE A 71 15.88 -2.81 -5.48
CA ILE A 71 17.03 -2.41 -4.67
C ILE A 71 17.75 -3.66 -4.17
N THR A 72 19.06 -3.71 -4.35
CA THR A 72 19.94 -4.67 -3.67
C THR A 72 20.64 -3.99 -2.51
N VAL A 73 20.70 -4.68 -1.38
CA VAL A 73 21.17 -4.14 -0.11
C VAL A 73 22.23 -5.07 0.49
N LEU A 74 23.28 -4.50 1.08
CA LEU A 74 24.20 -5.26 1.91
C LEU A 74 23.44 -5.88 3.09
N PRO A 75 23.52 -7.21 3.32
CA PRO A 75 22.72 -7.90 4.34
C PRO A 75 22.79 -7.27 5.74
N LYS A 76 24.00 -6.86 6.13
CA LYS A 76 24.23 -6.21 7.45
C LYS A 76 23.65 -4.80 7.57
N LYS A 77 23.25 -4.20 6.46
CA LYS A 77 22.71 -2.82 6.39
C LYS A 77 21.20 -2.77 6.18
N MET A 78 20.53 -3.90 6.07
CA MET A 78 19.10 -3.96 5.75
C MET A 78 18.25 -3.09 6.67
N THR A 79 18.41 -3.21 7.98
CA THR A 79 17.62 -2.45 8.97
C THR A 79 17.84 -0.94 8.83
N SER A 80 19.09 -0.50 8.67
CA SER A 80 19.40 0.93 8.51
C SER A 80 18.92 1.48 7.17
N VAL A 81 19.01 0.69 6.10
CA VAL A 81 18.48 1.06 4.78
C VAL A 81 16.96 1.23 4.83
N VAL A 82 16.22 0.27 5.38
CA VAL A 82 14.76 0.36 5.51
C VAL A 82 14.35 1.61 6.31
N LYS A 83 15.08 1.91 7.39
CA LYS A 83 14.85 3.12 8.18
C LYS A 83 15.08 4.39 7.35
N ALA A 84 16.19 4.46 6.61
CA ALA A 84 16.51 5.62 5.77
C ALA A 84 15.48 5.81 4.63
N LEU A 85 15.04 4.71 3.99
CA LEU A 85 14.04 4.77 2.92
C LEU A 85 12.66 5.22 3.43
N ARG A 86 12.33 4.93 4.68
CA ARG A 86 11.08 5.38 5.32
C ARG A 86 10.97 6.90 5.42
N GLU A 87 12.09 7.59 5.55
CA GLU A 87 12.17 9.05 5.63
C GLU A 87 12.04 9.75 4.26
N ILE A 88 11.85 8.99 3.17
CA ILE A 88 11.66 9.51 1.83
C ILE A 88 10.17 9.49 1.49
N ASP A 89 9.50 10.63 1.57
CA ASP A 89 8.05 10.75 1.38
C ASP A 89 7.56 10.28 -0.01
N ALA A 90 8.42 10.40 -1.03
CA ALA A 90 8.13 9.92 -2.38
C ALA A 90 8.02 8.39 -2.46
N ILE A 91 8.52 7.64 -1.49
CA ILE A 91 8.34 6.20 -1.38
C ILE A 91 7.01 5.92 -0.67
N ARG A 92 6.05 5.40 -1.41
CA ARG A 92 4.71 5.09 -0.88
C ARG A 92 4.62 3.71 -0.26
N VAL A 93 5.35 2.75 -0.82
CA VAL A 93 5.37 1.37 -0.36
C VAL A 93 6.78 0.83 -0.46
N LEU A 94 7.19 0.01 0.49
CA LEU A 94 8.45 -0.72 0.47
C LEU A 94 8.19 -2.16 0.85
N HIS A 95 8.53 -3.08 -0.06
CA HIS A 95 8.42 -4.51 0.16
C HIS A 95 9.79 -5.16 0.28
N SER A 96 9.94 -6.10 1.19
CA SER A 96 11.02 -7.08 1.14
C SER A 96 10.60 -8.21 0.20
N VAL A 97 11.49 -8.62 -0.68
CA VAL A 97 11.19 -9.61 -1.72
C VAL A 97 12.27 -10.70 -1.76
N SER A 98 11.91 -11.85 -2.29
CA SER A 98 12.85 -12.92 -2.61
C SER A 98 13.37 -12.78 -4.06
N GLY A 99 14.52 -13.37 -4.34
CA GLY A 99 15.11 -13.40 -5.68
C GLY A 99 16.32 -12.50 -5.82
N SER A 100 16.52 -11.92 -7.00
CA SER A 100 17.71 -11.15 -7.36
C SER A 100 17.80 -9.78 -6.69
N TYR A 101 16.73 -9.30 -6.12
CA TYR A 101 16.64 -8.03 -5.39
C TYR A 101 16.17 -8.29 -3.96
N ASP A 102 16.49 -7.38 -3.06
CA ASP A 102 16.15 -7.48 -1.63
C ASP A 102 14.91 -6.68 -1.28
N LEU A 103 14.73 -5.51 -1.91
CA LEU A 103 13.62 -4.61 -1.69
C LEU A 103 13.03 -4.14 -3.03
N ILE A 104 11.71 -3.89 -3.02
CA ILE A 104 11.02 -3.16 -4.09
C ILE A 104 10.28 -1.97 -3.45
N ALA A 105 10.60 -0.77 -3.89
CA ALA A 105 9.90 0.46 -3.52
C ALA A 105 8.93 0.87 -4.64
N LEU A 106 7.77 1.40 -4.27
CA LEU A 106 6.90 2.17 -5.15
C LEU A 106 7.18 3.65 -4.92
N GLY A 107 7.85 4.29 -5.88
CA GLY A 107 8.09 5.72 -5.91
C GLY A 107 7.00 6.46 -6.68
N VAL A 108 6.55 7.60 -6.15
CA VAL A 108 5.56 8.48 -6.78
C VAL A 108 6.06 9.92 -6.71
N VAL A 109 6.24 10.54 -7.86
CA VAL A 109 6.81 11.89 -7.98
C VAL A 109 6.10 12.72 -9.05
N PRO A 110 6.18 14.07 -9.00
CA PRO A 110 5.50 14.93 -9.95
C PRO A 110 6.00 14.84 -11.40
N GLY A 111 7.27 14.50 -11.62
CA GLY A 111 7.85 14.51 -12.94
C GLY A 111 9.07 13.61 -13.11
N VAL A 112 9.59 13.51 -14.35
CA VAL A 112 10.73 12.65 -14.69
C VAL A 112 11.99 13.09 -13.96
N ASN A 113 12.24 14.40 -13.85
CA ASN A 113 13.40 14.92 -13.13
C ASN A 113 13.34 14.56 -11.63
N ASP A 114 12.16 14.59 -11.04
CA ASP A 114 11.96 14.21 -9.65
C ASP A 114 12.18 12.69 -9.44
N MET A 115 11.91 11.87 -10.45
CA MET A 115 12.19 10.43 -10.41
C MET A 115 13.70 10.18 -10.44
N ASP A 116 14.45 10.94 -11.24
CA ASP A 116 15.92 10.89 -11.26
C ASP A 116 16.49 11.25 -9.89
N VAL A 117 16.04 12.36 -9.31
CA VAL A 117 16.42 12.77 -7.94
C VAL A 117 16.06 11.69 -6.90
N LEU A 118 14.90 11.06 -7.00
CA LEU A 118 14.50 9.99 -6.09
C LEU A 118 15.42 8.78 -6.19
N THR A 119 15.72 8.33 -7.40
CA THR A 119 16.62 7.18 -7.63
C THR A 119 18.03 7.45 -7.14
N ASP A 120 18.56 8.66 -7.37
CA ASP A 120 19.86 9.08 -6.86
C ASP A 120 19.86 9.10 -5.31
N ARG A 121 18.81 9.63 -4.71
CA ARG A 121 18.67 9.67 -3.25
C ARG A 121 18.63 8.25 -2.64
N ILE A 122 17.93 7.33 -3.28
CA ILE A 122 17.91 5.93 -2.84
C ILE A 122 19.30 5.30 -3.01
N GLY A 123 19.95 5.50 -4.15
CA GLY A 123 21.28 4.96 -4.44
C GLY A 123 22.37 5.49 -3.50
N ALA A 124 22.19 6.70 -2.96
CA ALA A 124 23.12 7.32 -2.00
C ALA A 124 22.96 6.80 -0.56
N VAL A 125 21.93 6.02 -0.26
CA VAL A 125 21.73 5.44 1.08
C VAL A 125 22.84 4.42 1.36
N ASP A 126 23.54 4.61 2.49
CA ASP A 126 24.58 3.67 2.90
C ASP A 126 24.03 2.25 3.08
N GLY A 127 24.61 1.30 2.37
CA GLY A 127 24.17 -0.10 2.33
C GLY A 127 23.36 -0.47 1.09
N VAL A 128 22.90 0.48 0.29
CA VAL A 128 22.33 0.22 -1.03
C VAL A 128 23.48 -0.06 -2.02
N GLU A 129 23.43 -1.22 -2.68
CA GLU A 129 24.46 -1.61 -3.65
C GLU A 129 24.07 -1.21 -5.06
N ARG A 130 22.81 -1.49 -5.44
CA ARG A 130 22.31 -1.24 -6.79
C ARG A 130 20.82 -0.97 -6.79
N THR A 131 20.40 -0.11 -7.70
CA THR A 131 18.99 0.15 -8.00
C THR A 131 18.70 -0.07 -9.47
N THR A 132 17.48 -0.53 -9.76
CA THR A 132 16.93 -0.60 -11.12
C THR A 132 15.52 -0.09 -11.07
N SER A 133 15.19 0.88 -11.91
CA SER A 133 13.87 1.51 -11.92
C SER A 133 13.05 1.08 -13.13
N SER A 134 11.78 0.79 -12.91
CA SER A 134 10.80 0.51 -13.95
C SER A 134 9.65 1.48 -13.83
N ILE A 135 9.53 2.42 -14.76
CA ILE A 135 8.44 3.40 -14.78
C ILE A 135 7.14 2.69 -15.17
N ILE A 136 6.09 2.93 -14.39
CA ILE A 136 4.74 2.44 -14.68
C ILE A 136 4.14 3.34 -15.75
N LEU A 137 3.98 2.82 -16.95
CA LEU A 137 3.41 3.56 -18.07
C LEU A 137 1.89 3.66 -17.98
N SER A 138 1.24 2.58 -17.55
CA SER A 138 -0.21 2.54 -17.32
C SER A 138 -0.59 1.34 -16.44
N THR A 139 -1.62 1.51 -15.63
CA THR A 139 -2.26 0.40 -14.92
C THR A 139 -3.34 -0.18 -15.82
N LYS A 140 -3.27 -1.47 -16.14
CA LYS A 140 -4.25 -2.13 -17.02
C LYS A 140 -5.53 -2.48 -16.28
N PHE A 141 -5.42 -2.93 -15.03
CA PHE A 141 -6.54 -3.09 -14.10
C PHE A 141 -6.02 -3.15 -12.66
N GLU A 142 -6.90 -2.82 -11.73
CA GLU A 142 -6.72 -2.98 -10.27
C GLU A 142 -8.05 -3.46 -9.67
N ARG A 143 -8.02 -4.39 -8.71
CA ARG A 143 -9.21 -4.98 -8.07
C ARG A 143 -9.15 -4.86 -6.55
#